data_a92401153d9892fd37fd139cd843f8c8
#
_entry.id   a92401153d9892fd37fd139cd843f8c8
#
_cell.length_a   1.000
_cell.length_b   1.000
_cell.length_c   1.000
_cell.angle_alpha   90.00
_cell.angle_beta   90.00
_cell.angle_gamma   90.00
#
_symmetry.space_group_name_H-M   'P 1'
#
loop_
_entity.id
_entity.type
_entity.pdbx_description
1 polymer ?
#
loop_
_entity_poly.entity_id
_entity_poly.type
_entity_poly.pdbx_seq_one_letter_code
_entity_poly.pdbx_strand_id
1 'polypeptide(L)'
;MLEFVVADGEAAVLMRLIIACERGDRESFAQWTAWHLASRESRELRAETEQMGASLVKLANDVGILDDTTAALAASVATVTLPAAFALASHALAIRPGAALAGYVMSWLENQVLVAIKVLPLGQMAGQKMLLALSGRIPAVVARASTIGDDDVASFAPGVALASARHEAQYSRLFRSWSSCWVAWGSSPER
;
A
#
# COMPACT_ATOMS: atom_id res chain seq x y z
N MET A 1 -7.81 7.73 12.26
CA MET A 1 -7.32 6.83 11.20
C MET A 1 -5.92 7.20 10.74
N LEU A 2 -5.66 8.42 10.25
CA LEU A 2 -4.32 8.86 9.82
C LEU A 2 -3.24 8.65 10.89
N GLU A 3 -3.51 8.98 12.14
CA GLU A 3 -2.51 8.92 13.22
C GLU A 3 -2.28 7.50 13.76
N PHE A 4 -3.30 6.64 13.78
CA PHE A 4 -3.21 5.32 14.41
C PHE A 4 -3.09 4.16 13.42
N VAL A 5 -3.58 4.31 12.19
CA VAL A 5 -3.52 3.25 11.19
C VAL A 5 -2.38 3.50 10.21
N VAL A 6 -2.29 4.74 9.72
CA VAL A 6 -1.28 5.08 8.72
C VAL A 6 0.06 5.36 9.38
N ALA A 7 0.11 6.19 10.42
CA ALA A 7 1.38 6.56 11.06
C ALA A 7 2.05 5.37 11.77
N ASP A 8 1.28 4.66 12.61
CA ASP A 8 1.81 3.57 13.45
C ASP A 8 1.88 2.23 12.69
N GLY A 9 1.18 2.11 11.57
CA GLY A 9 1.14 0.92 10.72
C GLY A 9 1.89 1.12 9.39
N GLU A 10 1.17 1.49 8.35
CA GLU A 10 1.71 1.47 6.97
C GLU A 10 2.92 2.38 6.75
N ALA A 11 2.89 3.62 7.26
CA ALA A 11 4.01 4.54 7.10
C ALA A 11 5.22 4.11 7.95
N ALA A 12 4.98 3.53 9.13
CA ALA A 12 6.02 2.97 9.97
C ALA A 12 6.70 1.76 9.29
N VAL A 13 5.93 0.87 8.69
CA VAL A 13 6.47 -0.26 7.89
C VAL A 13 7.24 0.25 6.68
N LEU A 14 6.69 1.23 5.95
CA LEU A 14 7.41 1.82 4.81
C LEU A 14 8.77 2.40 5.23
N MET A 15 8.86 3.05 6.38
CA MET A 15 10.15 3.57 6.89
C MET A 15 11.18 2.44 7.09
N ARG A 16 10.76 1.30 7.67
CA ARG A 16 11.64 0.13 7.86
C ARG A 16 12.08 -0.47 6.53
N LEU A 17 11.16 -0.55 5.57
CA LEU A 17 11.47 -1.04 4.23
C LEU A 17 12.45 -0.11 3.49
N ILE A 18 12.32 1.21 3.63
CA ILE A 18 13.28 2.18 3.09
C ILE A 18 14.66 1.97 3.73
N ILE A 19 14.73 1.84 5.06
CA ILE A 19 15.99 1.58 5.76
C ILE A 19 16.62 0.25 5.31
N ALA A 20 15.81 -0.79 5.12
CA ALA A 20 16.27 -2.07 4.61
C ALA A 20 16.84 -1.94 3.17
N CYS A 21 16.19 -1.16 2.31
CA CYS A 21 16.72 -0.85 0.98
C CYS A 21 18.06 -0.10 1.03
N GLU A 22 18.16 0.94 1.88
CA GLU A 22 19.41 1.71 2.05
C GLU A 22 20.58 0.85 2.52
N ARG A 23 20.31 -0.18 3.33
CA ARG A 23 21.32 -1.11 3.86
C ARG A 23 21.57 -2.34 2.98
N GLY A 24 20.74 -2.57 1.98
CA GLY A 24 20.75 -3.81 1.20
C GLY A 24 20.35 -5.05 2.04
N ASP A 25 19.63 -4.84 3.14
CA ASP A 25 19.25 -5.85 4.12
C ASP A 25 18.01 -6.63 3.65
N ARG A 26 18.27 -7.78 3.03
CA ARG A 26 17.23 -8.67 2.49
C ARG A 26 16.38 -9.29 3.58
N GLU A 27 16.95 -9.59 4.74
CA GLU A 27 16.24 -10.24 5.84
C GLU A 27 15.21 -9.27 6.44
N SER A 28 15.62 -8.05 6.81
CA SER A 28 14.70 -7.01 7.28
C SER A 28 13.66 -6.64 6.23
N PHE A 29 14.03 -6.57 4.95
CA PHE A 29 13.08 -6.30 3.86
C PHE A 29 12.00 -7.37 3.76
N ALA A 30 12.40 -8.65 3.84
CA ALA A 30 11.47 -9.77 3.80
C ALA A 30 10.58 -9.81 5.06
N GLN A 31 11.15 -9.58 6.24
CA GLN A 31 10.42 -9.56 7.50
C GLN A 31 9.32 -8.49 7.51
N TRP A 32 9.64 -7.25 7.14
CA TRP A 32 8.66 -6.16 7.15
C TRP A 32 7.62 -6.29 6.03
N THR A 33 8.00 -6.86 4.89
CA THR A 33 7.05 -7.23 3.82
C THR A 33 6.05 -8.28 4.31
N ALA A 34 6.53 -9.33 4.97
CA ALA A 34 5.68 -10.38 5.54
C ALA A 34 4.80 -9.84 6.67
N TRP A 35 5.34 -9.00 7.55
CA TRP A 35 4.58 -8.35 8.61
C TRP A 35 3.43 -7.52 8.04
N HIS A 36 3.71 -6.69 7.03
CA HIS A 36 2.67 -5.90 6.38
C HIS A 36 1.56 -6.77 5.80
N LEU A 37 1.93 -7.84 5.10
CA LEU A 37 0.96 -8.77 4.52
C LEU A 37 0.12 -9.46 5.60
N ALA A 38 0.74 -9.89 6.69
CA ALA A 38 0.06 -10.52 7.83
C ALA A 38 -0.88 -9.56 8.57
N SER A 39 -0.59 -8.26 8.57
CA SER A 39 -1.44 -7.24 9.20
C SER A 39 -2.72 -6.90 8.41
N ARG A 40 -2.90 -7.46 7.20
CA ARG A 40 -4.12 -7.24 6.41
C ARG A 40 -5.24 -8.16 6.89
N GLU A 41 -6.33 -7.57 7.36
CA GLU A 41 -7.41 -8.26 8.06
C GLU A 41 -8.31 -9.09 7.12
N SER A 42 -8.33 -8.78 5.81
CA SER A 42 -9.14 -9.52 4.83
C SER A 42 -8.36 -9.93 3.61
N ARG A 43 -8.89 -10.92 2.90
CA ARG A 43 -8.33 -11.40 1.63
C ARG A 43 -8.30 -10.31 0.57
N GLU A 44 -9.32 -9.43 0.56
CA GLU A 44 -9.39 -8.31 -0.37
C GLU A 44 -8.27 -7.30 -0.13
N LEU A 45 -8.02 -6.92 1.13
CA LEU A 45 -6.92 -6.01 1.48
C LEU A 45 -5.54 -6.60 1.19
N ARG A 46 -5.39 -7.94 1.34
CA ARG A 46 -4.16 -8.64 0.93
C ARG A 46 -3.99 -8.59 -0.58
N ALA A 47 -5.02 -8.99 -1.33
CA ALA A 47 -4.98 -8.99 -2.79
C ALA A 47 -4.73 -7.58 -3.36
N GLU A 48 -5.30 -6.54 -2.75
CA GLU A 48 -5.08 -5.15 -3.14
C GLU A 48 -3.60 -4.76 -3.01
N THR A 49 -2.99 -4.97 -1.83
CA THR A 49 -1.58 -4.58 -1.62
C THR A 49 -0.61 -5.41 -2.47
N GLU A 50 -0.91 -6.69 -2.71
CA GLU A 50 -0.13 -7.56 -3.60
C GLU A 50 -0.22 -7.10 -5.06
N GLN A 51 -1.43 -6.84 -5.55
CA GLN A 51 -1.66 -6.40 -6.93
C GLN A 51 -1.04 -5.01 -7.19
N MET A 52 -1.22 -4.08 -6.26
CA MET A 52 -0.64 -2.74 -6.38
C MET A 52 0.89 -2.79 -6.30
N GLY A 53 1.45 -3.60 -5.40
CA GLY A 53 2.89 -3.80 -5.27
C GLY A 53 3.49 -4.39 -6.54
N ALA A 54 2.92 -5.48 -7.06
CA ALA A 54 3.36 -6.11 -8.31
C ALA A 54 3.27 -5.14 -9.50
N SER A 55 2.19 -4.36 -9.59
CA SER A 55 2.00 -3.37 -10.66
C SER A 55 3.04 -2.26 -10.60
N LEU A 56 3.36 -1.76 -9.40
CA LEU A 56 4.37 -0.71 -9.22
C LEU A 56 5.78 -1.21 -9.53
N VAL A 57 6.14 -2.42 -9.08
CA VAL A 57 7.43 -3.04 -9.43
C VAL A 57 7.54 -3.24 -10.93
N LYS A 58 6.47 -3.77 -11.56
CA LYS A 58 6.45 -3.93 -13.01
C LYS A 58 6.66 -2.61 -13.74
N LEU A 59 5.93 -1.58 -13.37
CA LEU A 59 6.09 -0.23 -13.93
C LEU A 59 7.51 0.29 -13.74
N ALA A 60 8.05 0.22 -12.52
CA ALA A 60 9.38 0.71 -12.21
C ALA A 60 10.47 -0.03 -13.01
N ASN A 61 10.29 -1.31 -13.25
CA ASN A 61 11.18 -2.11 -14.09
C ASN A 61 11.02 -1.75 -15.58
N ASP A 62 9.80 -1.63 -16.09
CA ASP A 62 9.51 -1.31 -17.49
C ASP A 62 10.06 0.06 -17.91
N VAL A 63 10.10 1.02 -16.99
CA VAL A 63 10.67 2.37 -17.21
C VAL A 63 12.15 2.48 -16.82
N GLY A 64 12.78 1.38 -16.39
CA GLY A 64 14.22 1.32 -16.08
C GLY A 64 14.63 2.06 -14.82
N ILE A 65 13.75 2.17 -13.82
CA ILE A 65 14.06 2.80 -12.52
C ILE A 65 14.81 1.83 -11.61
N LEU A 66 14.46 0.53 -11.59
CA LEU A 66 15.08 -0.43 -10.69
C LEU A 66 16.47 -0.83 -11.17
N ASP A 67 17.44 -0.78 -10.28
CA ASP A 67 18.79 -1.28 -10.46
C ASP A 67 18.92 -2.74 -9.97
N ASP A 68 20.10 -3.34 -10.16
CA ASP A 68 20.36 -4.72 -9.75
C ASP A 68 20.15 -4.94 -8.24
N THR A 69 20.43 -3.95 -7.41
CA THR A 69 20.29 -4.03 -5.95
C THR A 69 18.82 -4.09 -5.55
N THR A 70 18.01 -3.16 -6.09
CA THR A 70 16.56 -3.12 -5.83
C THR A 70 15.84 -4.31 -6.45
N ALA A 71 16.26 -4.77 -7.63
CA ALA A 71 15.75 -5.99 -8.25
C ALA A 71 16.05 -7.24 -7.39
N ALA A 72 17.26 -7.33 -6.81
CA ALA A 72 17.63 -8.42 -5.92
C ALA A 72 16.85 -8.41 -4.59
N LEU A 73 16.52 -7.22 -4.05
CA LEU A 73 15.62 -7.09 -2.89
C LEU A 73 14.20 -7.51 -3.25
N ALA A 74 13.66 -7.07 -4.38
CA ALA A 74 12.35 -7.51 -4.85
C ALA A 74 12.26 -9.02 -5.02
N ALA A 75 13.31 -9.65 -5.56
CA ALA A 75 13.39 -11.11 -5.76
C ALA A 75 13.58 -11.90 -4.44
N SER A 76 13.93 -11.25 -3.32
CA SER A 76 14.10 -11.90 -2.03
C SER A 76 12.78 -12.26 -1.32
N VAL A 77 11.65 -11.77 -1.82
CA VAL A 77 10.32 -12.02 -1.26
C VAL A 77 9.42 -12.70 -2.28
N ALA A 78 8.53 -13.58 -1.79
CA ALA A 78 7.57 -14.27 -2.65
C ALA A 78 6.51 -13.31 -3.23
N THR A 79 6.20 -12.26 -2.50
CA THR A 79 5.20 -11.26 -2.88
C THR A 79 5.67 -9.88 -2.44
N VAL A 80 5.68 -8.93 -3.36
CA VAL A 80 6.01 -7.53 -3.05
C VAL A 80 4.71 -6.79 -2.74
N THR A 81 4.60 -6.25 -1.52
CA THR A 81 3.47 -5.41 -1.11
C THR A 81 3.62 -3.98 -1.62
N LEU A 82 2.54 -3.19 -1.62
CA LEU A 82 2.60 -1.79 -2.06
C LEU A 82 3.66 -0.96 -1.32
N PRO A 83 3.77 -1.00 0.03
CA PRO A 83 4.84 -0.28 0.73
C PRO A 83 6.24 -0.76 0.34
N ALA A 84 6.43 -2.08 0.12
CA ALA A 84 7.71 -2.63 -0.30
C ALA A 84 8.10 -2.15 -1.71
N ALA A 85 7.16 -2.17 -2.67
CA ALA A 85 7.38 -1.63 -4.02
C ALA A 85 7.70 -0.12 -3.99
N PHE A 86 6.99 0.62 -3.13
CA PHE A 86 7.21 2.06 -2.98
C PHE A 86 8.61 2.36 -2.37
N ALA A 87 9.05 1.55 -1.40
CA ALA A 87 10.40 1.65 -0.84
C ALA A 87 11.49 1.41 -1.89
N LEU A 88 11.34 0.34 -2.70
CA LEU A 88 12.27 0.03 -3.79
C LEU A 88 12.37 1.18 -4.79
N ALA A 89 11.22 1.67 -5.28
CA ALA A 89 11.18 2.77 -6.24
C ALA A 89 11.75 4.07 -5.65
N SER A 90 11.44 4.38 -4.39
CA SER A 90 11.94 5.56 -3.69
C SER A 90 13.47 5.50 -3.51
N HIS A 91 14.00 4.33 -3.16
CA HIS A 91 15.45 4.11 -3.02
C HIS A 91 16.15 4.26 -4.36
N ALA A 92 15.66 3.59 -5.41
CA ALA A 92 16.23 3.66 -6.76
C ALA A 92 16.23 5.08 -7.34
N LEU A 93 15.25 5.90 -6.99
CA LEU A 93 15.15 7.31 -7.36
C LEU A 93 15.90 8.27 -6.40
N ALA A 94 16.63 7.75 -5.42
CA ALA A 94 17.33 8.51 -4.40
C ALA A 94 16.43 9.54 -3.66
N ILE A 95 15.16 9.19 -3.45
CA ILE A 95 14.21 10.03 -2.71
C ILE A 95 14.49 9.89 -1.21
N ARG A 96 14.67 11.02 -0.52
CA ARG A 96 14.91 11.02 0.92
C ARG A 96 13.74 10.38 1.68
N PRO A 97 13.99 9.59 2.76
CA PRO A 97 12.96 8.84 3.50
C PRO A 97 11.73 9.65 3.91
N GLY A 98 11.94 10.84 4.48
CA GLY A 98 10.83 11.71 4.86
C GLY A 98 9.97 12.20 3.69
N ALA A 99 10.58 12.43 2.51
CA ALA A 99 9.85 12.80 1.30
C ALA A 99 9.10 11.59 0.72
N ALA A 100 9.69 10.40 0.75
CA ALA A 100 9.04 9.17 0.34
C ALA A 100 7.81 8.87 1.22
N LEU A 101 7.95 8.96 2.56
CA LEU A 101 6.83 8.83 3.49
C LEU A 101 5.72 9.85 3.21
N ALA A 102 6.09 11.12 3.01
CA ALA A 102 5.10 12.17 2.71
C ALA A 102 4.35 11.89 1.40
N GLY A 103 5.05 11.45 0.35
CA GLY A 103 4.46 11.07 -0.93
C GLY A 103 3.52 9.86 -0.80
N TYR A 104 3.92 8.85 -0.04
CA TYR A 104 3.09 7.67 0.23
C TYR A 104 1.80 8.04 0.96
N VAL A 105 1.91 8.81 2.06
CA VAL A 105 0.75 9.25 2.84
C VAL A 105 -0.17 10.14 2.02
N MET A 106 0.39 11.00 1.16
CA MET A 106 -0.39 11.84 0.25
C MET A 106 -1.18 10.97 -0.76
N SER A 107 -0.52 10.00 -1.39
CA SER A 107 -1.17 9.06 -2.32
C SER A 107 -2.28 8.26 -1.64
N TRP A 108 -2.04 7.81 -0.40
CA TRP A 108 -3.06 7.14 0.41
C TRP A 108 -4.28 8.07 0.66
N LEU A 109 -4.03 9.33 1.06
CA LEU A 109 -5.09 10.33 1.27
C LEU A 109 -5.91 10.60 0.01
N GLU A 110 -5.24 10.79 -1.14
CA GLU A 110 -5.90 10.99 -2.42
C GLU A 110 -6.84 9.83 -2.75
N ASN A 111 -6.39 8.60 -2.53
CA ASN A 111 -7.22 7.41 -2.76
C ASN A 111 -8.45 7.40 -1.84
N GLN A 112 -8.30 7.71 -0.55
CA GLN A 112 -9.43 7.78 0.38
C GLN A 112 -10.44 8.87 -0.01
N VAL A 113 -9.95 10.05 -0.42
CA VAL A 113 -10.82 11.15 -0.87
C VAL A 113 -11.54 10.79 -2.16
N LEU A 114 -10.86 10.14 -3.12
CA LEU A 114 -11.48 9.66 -4.36
C LEU A 114 -12.58 8.64 -4.10
N VAL A 115 -12.36 7.72 -3.17
CA VAL A 115 -13.40 6.76 -2.75
C VAL A 115 -14.58 7.49 -2.11
N ALA A 116 -14.32 8.44 -1.22
CA ALA A 116 -15.36 9.24 -0.58
C ALA A 116 -16.23 10.01 -1.60
N ILE A 117 -15.61 10.63 -2.60
CA ILE A 117 -16.33 11.34 -3.68
C ILE A 117 -17.21 10.38 -4.50
N LYS A 118 -16.76 9.15 -4.74
CA LYS A 118 -17.49 8.16 -5.53
C LYS A 118 -18.66 7.54 -4.76
N VAL A 119 -18.51 7.35 -3.45
CA VAL A 119 -19.53 6.67 -2.61
C VAL A 119 -20.55 7.67 -2.04
N LEU A 120 -20.10 8.87 -1.71
CA LEU A 120 -20.94 9.94 -1.19
C LEU A 120 -21.25 10.95 -2.31
N PRO A 121 -22.42 11.61 -2.30
CA PRO A 121 -22.76 12.62 -3.29
C PRO A 121 -21.99 13.93 -3.05
N LEU A 122 -20.65 13.83 -2.96
CA LEU A 122 -19.75 14.95 -2.75
C LEU A 122 -19.26 15.48 -4.10
N GLY A 123 -19.31 16.80 -4.28
CA GLY A 123 -18.74 17.43 -5.46
C GLY A 123 -17.20 17.44 -5.41
N GLN A 124 -16.56 17.56 -6.57
CA GLN A 124 -15.11 17.65 -6.74
C GLN A 124 -14.45 18.69 -5.81
N MET A 125 -15.07 19.86 -5.68
CA MET A 125 -14.57 20.94 -4.82
C MET A 125 -14.56 20.56 -3.33
N ALA A 126 -15.54 19.76 -2.88
CA ALA A 126 -15.56 19.26 -1.51
C ALA A 126 -14.40 18.31 -1.26
N GLY A 127 -14.12 17.41 -2.22
CA GLY A 127 -12.96 16.52 -2.15
C GLY A 127 -11.63 17.27 -2.10
N GLN A 128 -11.44 18.30 -2.91
CA GLN A 128 -10.23 19.12 -2.88
C GLN A 128 -10.04 19.85 -1.54
N LYS A 129 -11.12 20.37 -0.96
CA LYS A 129 -11.06 20.97 0.38
C LYS A 129 -10.70 19.96 1.46
N MET A 130 -11.24 18.74 1.39
CA MET A 130 -10.88 17.65 2.30
C MET A 130 -9.41 17.27 2.18
N LEU A 131 -8.92 17.13 0.96
CA LEU A 131 -7.52 16.77 0.69
C LEU A 131 -6.59 17.86 1.24
N LEU A 132 -6.87 19.14 0.98
CA LEU A 132 -6.09 20.26 1.48
C LEU A 132 -6.08 20.31 3.01
N ALA A 133 -7.22 20.11 3.66
CA ALA A 133 -7.30 20.10 5.12
C ALA A 133 -6.52 18.93 5.76
N LEU A 134 -6.59 17.74 5.14
CA LEU A 134 -5.92 16.54 5.66
C LEU A 134 -4.42 16.52 5.34
N SER A 135 -3.98 17.08 4.22
CA SER A 135 -2.56 17.14 3.85
C SER A 135 -1.71 17.93 4.87
N GLY A 136 -2.33 18.90 5.56
CA GLY A 136 -1.67 19.60 6.67
C GLY A 136 -1.25 18.70 7.85
N ARG A 137 -1.80 17.46 7.93
CA ARG A 137 -1.45 16.47 8.97
C ARG A 137 -0.25 15.58 8.57
N ILE A 138 0.15 15.57 7.29
CA ILE A 138 1.22 14.71 6.78
C ILE A 138 2.54 14.88 7.56
N PRO A 139 3.02 16.08 7.88
CA PRO A 139 4.26 16.25 8.62
C PRO A 139 4.26 15.54 9.98
N ALA A 140 3.13 15.58 10.70
CA ALA A 140 3.00 14.90 11.99
C ALA A 140 2.99 13.37 11.83
N VAL A 141 2.34 12.84 10.78
CA VAL A 141 2.35 11.41 10.45
C VAL A 141 3.76 10.94 10.12
N VAL A 142 4.49 11.69 9.30
CA VAL A 142 5.88 11.38 8.94
C VAL A 142 6.79 11.38 10.17
N ALA A 143 6.69 12.40 11.02
CA ALA A 143 7.46 12.47 12.27
C ALA A 143 7.18 11.27 13.18
N ARG A 144 5.91 10.91 13.36
CA ARG A 144 5.49 9.76 14.16
C ARG A 144 6.03 8.45 13.60
N ALA A 145 5.83 8.19 12.31
CA ALA A 145 6.28 6.98 11.63
C ALA A 145 7.81 6.80 11.68
N SER A 146 8.56 7.92 11.71
CA SER A 146 10.03 7.91 11.78
C SER A 146 10.58 7.64 13.18
N THR A 147 9.78 7.81 14.24
CA THR A 147 10.24 7.72 15.64
C THR A 147 9.66 6.55 16.42
N ILE A 148 8.61 5.92 15.92
CA ILE A 148 7.97 4.77 16.58
C ILE A 148 8.94 3.58 16.64
N GLY A 149 8.99 2.87 17.77
CA GLY A 149 9.79 1.66 17.96
C GLY A 149 9.24 0.47 17.15
N ASP A 150 10.07 -0.52 16.87
CA ASP A 150 9.67 -1.69 16.09
C ASP A 150 8.57 -2.50 16.79
N ASP A 151 8.64 -2.61 18.12
CA ASP A 151 7.66 -3.31 18.95
C ASP A 151 6.31 -2.58 19.03
N ASP A 152 6.29 -1.28 18.73
CA ASP A 152 5.10 -0.43 18.76
C ASP A 152 4.43 -0.31 17.40
N VAL A 153 5.03 -0.87 16.32
CA VAL A 153 4.42 -0.86 15.00
C VAL A 153 3.16 -1.70 15.02
N ALA A 154 2.03 -1.05 14.80
CA ALA A 154 0.72 -1.69 14.87
C ALA A 154 -0.27 -1.09 13.88
N SER A 155 -1.06 -1.94 13.25
CA SER A 155 -2.24 -1.52 12.49
C SER A 155 -3.47 -1.86 13.31
N PHE A 156 -4.00 -0.89 14.05
CA PHE A 156 -5.15 -1.11 14.93
C PHE A 156 -6.34 -0.25 14.52
N ALA A 157 -7.24 -0.85 13.75
CA ALA A 157 -8.51 -0.25 13.35
C ALA A 157 -9.66 -1.25 13.47
N PRO A 158 -10.10 -1.59 14.70
CA PRO A 158 -11.08 -2.67 14.91
C PRO A 158 -12.39 -2.45 14.16
N GLY A 159 -12.80 -1.19 13.97
CA GLY A 159 -13.97 -0.86 13.15
C GLY A 159 -13.78 -1.18 11.66
N VAL A 160 -12.59 -0.96 11.12
CA VAL A 160 -12.24 -1.31 9.74
C VAL A 160 -12.13 -2.82 9.59
N ALA A 161 -11.45 -3.49 10.52
CA ALA A 161 -11.33 -4.94 10.54
C ALA A 161 -12.71 -5.63 10.56
N LEU A 162 -13.61 -5.18 11.42
CA LEU A 162 -14.97 -5.71 11.50
C LEU A 162 -15.78 -5.44 10.23
N ALA A 163 -15.68 -4.22 9.66
CA ALA A 163 -16.35 -3.87 8.42
C ALA A 163 -15.80 -4.70 7.23
N SER A 164 -14.48 -4.89 7.17
CA SER A 164 -13.81 -5.70 6.15
C SER A 164 -14.21 -7.17 6.22
N ALA A 165 -14.24 -7.75 7.43
CA ALA A 165 -14.71 -9.13 7.63
C ALA A 165 -16.18 -9.32 7.22
N ARG A 166 -17.05 -8.36 7.51
CA ARG A 166 -18.45 -8.37 7.08
C ARG A 166 -18.57 -8.23 5.56
N HIS A 167 -17.75 -7.39 4.94
CA HIS A 167 -17.73 -7.21 3.49
C HIS A 167 -17.27 -8.49 2.78
N GLU A 168 -16.32 -9.22 3.34
CA GLU A 168 -15.84 -10.50 2.79
C GLU A 168 -16.95 -11.56 2.67
N ALA A 169 -17.92 -11.53 3.59
CA ALA A 169 -19.08 -12.43 3.59
C ALA A 169 -20.26 -11.95 2.72
N GLN A 170 -20.22 -10.76 2.11
CA GLN A 170 -21.33 -10.23 1.31
C GLN A 170 -21.47 -10.94 -0.03
N TYR A 171 -22.73 -11.22 -0.41
CA TYR A 171 -23.07 -11.83 -1.70
C TYR A 171 -22.84 -10.88 -2.88
N SER A 172 -23.22 -9.61 -2.77
CA SER A 172 -22.97 -8.58 -3.78
C SER A 172 -21.96 -7.56 -3.26
N ARG A 173 -20.94 -7.28 -4.05
CA ARG A 173 -19.84 -6.36 -3.69
C ARG A 173 -19.71 -5.25 -4.71
N LEU A 174 -19.65 -4.00 -4.23
CA LEU A 174 -19.33 -2.85 -5.06
C LEU A 174 -17.83 -2.89 -5.44
N PHE A 175 -17.52 -2.51 -6.65
CA PHE A 175 -16.15 -2.40 -7.18
C PHE A 175 -15.34 -3.70 -7.28
N ARG A 176 -15.99 -4.85 -7.33
CA ARG A 176 -15.31 -6.11 -7.65
C ARG A 176 -14.97 -6.13 -9.13
N SER A 177 -13.68 -6.11 -9.47
CA SER A 177 -13.24 -6.39 -10.84
C SER A 177 -13.54 -7.86 -11.18
N TRP A 178 -14.13 -8.09 -12.35
CA TRP A 178 -14.50 -9.41 -12.87
C TRP A 178 -13.25 -10.18 -13.36
N SER A 179 -12.32 -10.50 -12.49
CA SER A 179 -11.14 -11.29 -12.86
C SER A 179 -11.37 -12.80 -12.95
N SER A 180 -12.56 -13.28 -12.60
CA SER A 180 -12.88 -14.72 -12.62
C SER A 180 -13.72 -15.20 -13.81
N CYS A 181 -14.09 -14.33 -14.77
CA CYS A 181 -14.98 -14.70 -15.88
C CYS A 181 -14.26 -14.95 -17.22
N TRP A 182 -12.95 -14.71 -17.33
CA TRP A 182 -12.22 -14.88 -18.59
C TRP A 182 -11.61 -16.28 -18.80
N VAL A 183 -11.63 -17.15 -17.81
CA VAL A 183 -11.08 -18.51 -17.91
C VAL A 183 -12.10 -19.51 -18.49
N ALA A 184 -13.38 -19.16 -18.55
CA ALA A 184 -14.44 -20.10 -18.96
C ALA A 184 -14.89 -19.97 -20.42
N TRP A 185 -14.33 -19.05 -21.24
CA TRP A 185 -14.78 -18.86 -22.63
C TRP A 185 -13.74 -19.19 -23.71
N GLY A 186 -12.64 -19.85 -23.34
CA GLY A 186 -11.54 -20.22 -24.24
C GLY A 186 -11.51 -21.69 -24.68
N SER A 187 -12.53 -22.50 -24.40
CA SER A 187 -12.58 -23.90 -24.87
C SER A 187 -13.93 -24.26 -25.40
N SER A 188 -14.25 -23.80 -26.62
CA SER A 188 -15.23 -24.50 -27.47
C SER A 188 -14.44 -25.37 -28.47
N PRO A 189 -14.64 -26.69 -28.50
CA PRO A 189 -14.05 -27.50 -29.56
C PRO A 189 -14.78 -27.27 -30.87
N GLU A 190 -13.98 -27.06 -31.90
CA GLU A 190 -14.41 -27.09 -33.30
C GLU A 190 -15.21 -28.36 -33.61
N ARG A 191 -16.35 -28.21 -34.27
CA ARG A 191 -16.93 -29.17 -35.20
C ARG A 191 -17.38 -28.45 -36.44
#